data_be02f26e97fcbc4e6c8d3c85e03c16ee
#
_entry.id   be02f26e97fcbc4e6c8d3c85e03c16ee
#
_cell.length_a   1.000
_cell.length_b   1.000
_cell.length_c   1.000
_cell.angle_alpha   90.00
_cell.angle_beta   90.00
_cell.angle_gamma   90.00
#
_symmetry.space_group_name_H-M   'P 1'
#
loop_
_entity.id
_entity.type
_entity.pdbx_description
1 polymer ?
#
loop_
_entity_poly.entity_id
_entity_poly.type
_entity_poly.pdbx_seq_one_letter_code
_entity_poly.pdbx_strand_id
1 'polypeptide(L)'
;MTWSMIVREKETGHFGIAITSRFFAVGAMCPRIRPGVGAVCSQALMNPTYPPRALRLLAEGVAPTDVLRLLLEPDAGRDFRQLHMMDAQGRIAQHTGPGSKAWAGHIKAANVSVAGNILANERVCGDTLETWLKRDDLAMEHRLMAALDAGQAAGGDARGKESVAILIYRDQEWPWLDLRVDSHAEPFEEMRRLLHESTRRFTTFRGFLATRESPAGGFDRPTIDRAMAASEAAFKEG
;
A
#
# COMPACT_ATOMS: atom_id res chain seq x y z
N MET A 1 -14.27 0.89 -8.83
CA MET A 1 -13.04 0.29 -9.36
C MET A 1 -11.87 0.70 -8.50
N THR A 2 -10.88 -0.16 -8.42
CA THR A 2 -9.70 0.07 -7.59
C THR A 2 -8.62 -0.90 -8.07
N TRP A 3 -7.35 -0.49 -8.14
CA TRP A 3 -6.27 -1.47 -8.12
C TRP A 3 -5.27 -1.13 -7.03
N SER A 4 -4.65 -2.17 -6.51
CA SER A 4 -3.71 -2.07 -5.41
C SER A 4 -2.58 -3.08 -5.57
N MET A 5 -1.45 -2.73 -4.96
CA MET A 5 -0.28 -3.58 -4.86
C MET A 5 0.12 -3.72 -3.40
N ILE A 6 0.37 -4.94 -2.97
CA ILE A 6 1.01 -5.27 -1.69
C ILE A 6 2.41 -5.78 -1.99
N VAL A 7 3.39 -5.23 -1.31
CA VAL A 7 4.79 -5.65 -1.44
C VAL A 7 5.42 -5.91 -0.07
N ARG A 8 6.44 -6.77 -0.07
CA ARG A 8 7.29 -7.02 1.08
C ARG A 8 8.75 -7.02 0.64
N GLU A 9 9.58 -6.23 1.30
CA GLU A 9 11.03 -6.34 1.10
C GLU A 9 11.55 -7.66 1.67
N LYS A 10 12.30 -8.38 0.87
CA LYS A 10 12.78 -9.72 1.23
C LYS A 10 13.72 -9.69 2.43
N GLU A 11 14.66 -8.77 2.43
CA GLU A 11 15.74 -8.66 3.42
C GLU A 11 15.26 -8.10 4.76
N THR A 12 14.42 -7.08 4.74
CA THR A 12 13.97 -6.36 5.93
C THR A 12 12.62 -6.83 6.47
N GLY A 13 11.79 -7.42 5.61
CA GLY A 13 10.40 -7.78 5.94
C GLY A 13 9.44 -6.59 5.96
N HIS A 14 9.88 -5.39 5.58
CA HIS A 14 9.03 -4.21 5.54
C HIS A 14 7.91 -4.35 4.51
N PHE A 15 6.73 -3.87 4.84
CA PHE A 15 5.56 -3.91 3.97
C PHE A 15 5.25 -2.56 3.36
N GLY A 16 4.87 -2.57 2.07
CA GLY A 16 4.31 -1.43 1.37
C GLY A 16 2.99 -1.78 0.71
N ILE A 17 2.07 -0.82 0.67
CA ILE A 17 0.85 -0.86 -0.14
C ILE A 17 0.77 0.41 -0.96
N ALA A 18 0.51 0.27 -2.26
CA ALA A 18 0.06 1.36 -3.11
C ALA A 18 -1.33 1.03 -3.65
N ILE A 19 -2.23 2.00 -3.67
CA ILE A 19 -3.63 1.82 -4.07
C ILE A 19 -4.18 3.09 -4.71
N THR A 20 -5.03 2.95 -5.71
CA THR A 20 -5.71 4.08 -6.35
C THR A 20 -7.11 3.70 -6.83
N SER A 21 -7.98 4.69 -6.97
CA SER A 21 -9.38 4.50 -7.34
C SER A 21 -10.02 5.79 -7.88
N ARG A 22 -11.10 5.62 -8.65
CA ARG A 22 -12.10 6.66 -8.91
C ARG A 22 -13.14 6.73 -7.76
N PHE A 23 -12.73 6.51 -6.54
CA PHE A 23 -13.56 6.53 -5.34
C PHE A 23 -12.87 7.35 -4.26
N PHE A 24 -13.65 8.15 -3.53
CA PHE A 24 -13.17 8.99 -2.44
C PHE A 24 -12.41 8.20 -1.38
N ALA A 25 -11.24 8.69 -0.96
CA ALA A 25 -10.48 8.21 0.20
C ALA A 25 -10.20 6.69 0.21
N VAL A 26 -9.84 6.10 -0.95
CA VAL A 26 -9.57 4.66 -1.06
C VAL A 26 -8.54 4.17 -0.06
N GLY A 27 -7.52 4.98 0.23
CA GLY A 27 -6.44 4.64 1.17
C GLY A 27 -6.90 4.53 2.63
N ALA A 28 -8.00 5.20 3.00
CA ALA A 28 -8.54 5.11 4.36
C ALA A 28 -9.28 3.80 4.62
N MET A 29 -9.86 3.19 3.58
CA MET A 29 -10.81 2.09 3.73
C MET A 29 -10.24 0.72 3.35
N CYS A 30 -9.48 0.64 2.26
CA CYS A 30 -9.12 -0.64 1.66
C CYS A 30 -7.88 -1.30 2.25
N PRO A 31 -6.73 -0.60 2.44
CA PRO A 31 -5.48 -1.20 2.86
C PRO A 31 -5.34 -1.27 4.38
N ARG A 32 -4.67 -2.32 4.86
CA ARG A 32 -4.19 -2.43 6.24
C ARG A 32 -2.87 -3.19 6.27
N ILE A 33 -1.95 -2.72 7.10
CA ILE A 33 -0.68 -3.39 7.39
C ILE A 33 -0.57 -3.57 8.91
N ARG A 34 0.00 -4.70 9.32
CA ARG A 34 0.50 -4.93 10.68
C ARG A 34 1.94 -5.40 10.57
N PRO A 35 2.92 -4.61 11.06
CA PRO A 35 4.34 -4.97 11.02
C PRO A 35 4.61 -6.34 11.61
N GLY A 36 5.49 -7.12 10.95
CA GLY A 36 5.84 -8.46 11.38
C GLY A 36 4.73 -9.52 11.22
N VAL A 37 3.54 -9.13 10.74
CA VAL A 37 2.38 -10.02 10.56
C VAL A 37 1.97 -10.13 9.11
N GLY A 38 1.68 -9.00 8.46
CA GLY A 38 1.23 -9.04 7.06
C GLY A 38 0.53 -7.77 6.60
N ALA A 39 0.06 -7.83 5.36
CA ALA A 39 -0.65 -6.75 4.68
C ALA A 39 -1.88 -7.30 3.95
N VAL A 40 -2.96 -6.51 3.91
CA VAL A 40 -4.27 -6.92 3.37
C VAL A 40 -4.92 -5.74 2.65
N CYS A 41 -5.50 -5.98 1.47
CA CYS A 41 -6.41 -5.06 0.80
C CYS A 41 -7.75 -5.74 0.53
N SER A 42 -8.85 -5.10 0.96
CA SER A 42 -10.22 -5.47 0.62
C SER A 42 -10.83 -4.37 -0.22
N GLN A 43 -11.27 -4.72 -1.44
CA GLN A 43 -11.75 -3.76 -2.44
C GLN A 43 -12.90 -4.33 -3.30
N ALA A 44 -13.30 -3.65 -4.38
CA ALA A 44 -14.54 -3.86 -5.13
C ALA A 44 -15.77 -3.49 -4.26
N LEU A 45 -16.76 -4.35 -4.10
CA LEU A 45 -17.76 -4.18 -3.03
C LEU A 45 -17.07 -4.62 -1.72
N MET A 46 -16.21 -3.74 -1.17
CA MET A 46 -15.32 -4.08 -0.08
C MET A 46 -16.07 -4.55 1.18
N ASN A 47 -15.43 -5.46 1.93
CA ASN A 47 -15.84 -5.79 3.28
C ASN A 47 -14.81 -5.23 4.27
N PRO A 48 -15.12 -4.14 5.00
CA PRO A 48 -14.15 -3.49 5.89
C PRO A 48 -13.80 -4.33 7.14
N THR A 49 -14.55 -5.41 7.39
CA THR A 49 -14.25 -6.34 8.49
C THR A 49 -13.16 -7.35 8.13
N TYR A 50 -12.86 -7.54 6.84
CA TYR A 50 -11.87 -8.53 6.39
C TYR A 50 -10.44 -8.18 6.81
N PRO A 51 -9.90 -6.96 6.57
CA PRO A 51 -8.52 -6.68 6.91
C PRO A 51 -8.18 -6.89 8.40
N PRO A 52 -8.95 -6.38 9.38
CA PRO A 52 -8.62 -6.60 10.79
C PRO A 52 -8.78 -8.07 11.22
N ARG A 53 -9.73 -8.83 10.65
CA ARG A 53 -9.89 -10.26 10.91
C ARG A 53 -8.75 -11.07 10.30
N ALA A 54 -8.37 -10.76 9.04
CA ALA A 54 -7.25 -11.41 8.37
C ALA A 54 -5.96 -11.23 9.17
N LEU A 55 -5.62 -9.99 9.56
CA LEU A 55 -4.40 -9.70 10.31
C LEU A 55 -4.35 -10.38 11.68
N ARG A 56 -5.49 -10.62 12.33
CA ARG A 56 -5.54 -11.43 13.57
C ARG A 56 -5.20 -12.88 13.30
N LEU A 57 -5.83 -13.49 12.28
CA LEU A 57 -5.57 -14.89 11.92
C LEU A 57 -4.13 -15.10 11.43
N LEU A 58 -3.60 -14.18 10.63
CA LEU A 58 -2.19 -14.20 10.20
C LEU A 58 -1.23 -14.11 11.41
N ALA A 59 -1.56 -13.30 12.41
CA ALA A 59 -0.76 -13.18 13.65
C ALA A 59 -0.72 -14.48 14.46
N GLU A 60 -1.78 -15.30 14.37
CA GLU A 60 -1.86 -16.65 14.97
C GLU A 60 -1.20 -17.72 14.09
N GLY A 61 -0.54 -17.33 12.99
CA GLY A 61 0.18 -18.26 12.09
C GLY A 61 -0.70 -18.97 11.06
N VAL A 62 -1.99 -18.65 10.95
CA VAL A 62 -2.89 -19.23 9.94
C VAL A 62 -2.40 -18.85 8.54
N ALA A 63 -2.28 -19.81 7.64
CA ALA A 63 -1.81 -19.55 6.28
C ALA A 63 -2.76 -18.63 5.50
N PRO A 64 -2.26 -17.70 4.65
CA PRO A 64 -3.10 -16.76 3.91
C PRO A 64 -4.25 -17.42 3.11
N THR A 65 -4.02 -18.61 2.55
CA THR A 65 -5.04 -19.38 1.82
C THR A 65 -6.19 -19.83 2.73
N ASP A 66 -5.89 -20.24 3.95
CA ASP A 66 -6.91 -20.64 4.92
C ASP A 66 -7.62 -19.42 5.49
N VAL A 67 -6.90 -18.31 5.76
CA VAL A 67 -7.50 -17.04 6.13
C VAL A 67 -8.51 -16.60 5.08
N LEU A 68 -8.13 -16.65 3.80
CA LEU A 68 -9.00 -16.30 2.68
C LEU A 68 -10.28 -17.14 2.68
N ARG A 69 -10.14 -18.46 2.80
CA ARG A 69 -11.27 -19.40 2.88
C ARG A 69 -12.21 -19.07 4.06
N LEU A 70 -11.66 -18.91 5.26
CA LEU A 70 -12.41 -18.60 6.49
C LEU A 70 -13.18 -17.29 6.41
N LEU A 71 -12.69 -16.31 5.65
CA LEU A 71 -13.36 -15.03 5.46
C LEU A 71 -14.47 -15.11 4.41
N LEU A 72 -14.24 -15.83 3.31
CA LEU A 72 -15.15 -15.87 2.16
C LEU A 72 -16.25 -16.90 2.30
N GLU A 73 -16.00 -18.05 2.94
CA GLU A 73 -16.99 -19.13 3.07
C GLU A 73 -18.33 -18.68 3.67
N PRO A 74 -18.35 -17.92 4.78
CA PRO A 74 -19.60 -17.43 5.36
C PRO A 74 -20.19 -16.17 4.69
N ASP A 75 -19.48 -15.55 3.72
CA ASP A 75 -19.94 -14.33 3.07
C ASP A 75 -20.77 -14.63 1.82
N ALA A 76 -22.08 -14.46 1.90
CA ALA A 76 -22.98 -14.57 0.75
C ALA A 76 -22.66 -13.56 -0.37
N GLY A 77 -21.97 -12.46 -0.05
CA GLY A 77 -21.54 -11.43 -1.00
C GLY A 77 -20.14 -11.67 -1.62
N ARG A 78 -19.48 -12.81 -1.35
CA ARG A 78 -18.09 -13.11 -1.79
C ARG A 78 -17.85 -12.93 -3.29
N ASP A 79 -18.86 -13.16 -4.11
CA ASP A 79 -18.75 -13.03 -5.58
C ASP A 79 -18.54 -11.57 -6.04
N PHE A 80 -18.82 -10.61 -5.18
CA PHE A 80 -18.59 -9.17 -5.42
C PHE A 80 -17.37 -8.61 -4.69
N ARG A 81 -16.62 -9.44 -3.95
CA ARG A 81 -15.42 -9.02 -3.22
C ARG A 81 -14.18 -9.19 -4.06
N GLN A 82 -13.21 -8.33 -3.80
CA GLN A 82 -11.84 -8.59 -4.19
C GLN A 82 -10.96 -8.40 -2.96
N LEU A 83 -10.15 -9.42 -2.67
CA LEU A 83 -9.32 -9.50 -1.48
C LEU A 83 -7.96 -10.10 -1.83
N HIS A 84 -6.89 -9.45 -1.44
CA HIS A 84 -5.58 -10.04 -1.49
C HIS A 84 -4.80 -9.72 -0.22
N MET A 85 -3.92 -10.64 0.16
CA MET A 85 -3.13 -10.54 1.37
C MET A 85 -1.77 -11.21 1.22
N MET A 86 -0.84 -10.79 2.05
CA MET A 86 0.49 -11.36 2.19
C MET A 86 0.85 -11.43 3.66
N ASP A 87 1.45 -12.52 4.10
CA ASP A 87 1.95 -12.69 5.47
C ASP A 87 3.44 -12.31 5.61
N ALA A 88 3.95 -12.41 6.83
CA ALA A 88 5.34 -12.09 7.16
C ALA A 88 6.36 -12.99 6.46
N GLN A 89 5.98 -14.16 5.96
CA GLN A 89 6.80 -15.09 5.19
C GLN A 89 6.74 -14.82 3.68
N GLY A 90 5.95 -13.83 3.24
CA GLY A 90 5.74 -13.51 1.82
C GLY A 90 4.79 -14.48 1.11
N ARG A 91 4.05 -15.34 1.86
CA ARG A 91 3.00 -16.19 1.30
C ARG A 91 1.79 -15.33 0.94
N ILE A 92 1.20 -15.57 -0.23
CA ILE A 92 0.16 -14.71 -0.81
C ILE A 92 -1.11 -15.51 -1.07
N ALA A 93 -2.26 -14.94 -0.69
CA ALA A 93 -3.57 -15.38 -1.12
C ALA A 93 -4.34 -14.25 -1.81
N GLN A 94 -5.08 -14.57 -2.87
CA GLN A 94 -5.81 -13.63 -3.71
C GLN A 94 -7.18 -14.18 -4.07
N HIS A 95 -8.19 -13.32 -4.08
CA HIS A 95 -9.55 -13.60 -4.54
C HIS A 95 -10.09 -12.45 -5.37
N THR A 96 -10.66 -12.76 -6.52
CA THR A 96 -11.46 -11.84 -7.32
C THR A 96 -12.77 -12.54 -7.62
N GLY A 97 -13.84 -12.05 -7.02
CA GLY A 97 -15.19 -12.60 -7.23
C GLY A 97 -15.68 -12.33 -8.67
N PRO A 98 -16.48 -13.25 -9.25
CA PRO A 98 -16.94 -13.16 -10.64
C PRO A 98 -17.99 -12.06 -10.88
N GLY A 99 -18.50 -11.39 -9.85
CA GLY A 99 -19.56 -10.39 -9.96
C GLY A 99 -19.09 -9.01 -10.49
N SER A 100 -17.84 -8.85 -10.90
CA SER A 100 -17.36 -7.61 -11.52
C SER A 100 -17.87 -7.49 -12.97
N LYS A 101 -18.35 -6.29 -13.35
CA LYS A 101 -18.92 -6.04 -14.68
C LYS A 101 -17.91 -5.64 -15.76
N ALA A 102 -16.67 -5.41 -15.42
CA ALA A 102 -15.57 -5.06 -16.32
C ALA A 102 -14.35 -5.89 -15.96
N TRP A 103 -13.22 -5.68 -16.62
CA TRP A 103 -12.05 -6.47 -16.30
C TRP A 103 -11.70 -6.38 -14.81
N ALA A 104 -11.58 -7.53 -14.21
CA ALA A 104 -11.12 -7.69 -12.85
C ALA A 104 -10.25 -8.93 -12.75
N GLY A 105 -9.19 -8.84 -11.96
CA GLY A 105 -8.26 -9.95 -11.81
C GLY A 105 -7.16 -9.64 -10.80
N HIS A 106 -6.23 -10.58 -10.69
CA HIS A 106 -5.07 -10.45 -9.83
C HIS A 106 -3.87 -11.20 -10.42
N ILE A 107 -2.68 -10.76 -10.04
CA ILE A 107 -1.41 -11.37 -10.42
C ILE A 107 -0.46 -11.30 -9.23
N LYS A 108 0.51 -12.20 -9.15
CA LYS A 108 1.52 -12.20 -8.10
C LYS A 108 2.89 -12.67 -8.59
N ALA A 109 3.92 -12.22 -7.88
CA ALA A 109 5.27 -12.77 -7.91
C ALA A 109 5.76 -12.95 -6.47
N ALA A 110 7.00 -13.41 -6.29
CA ALA A 110 7.58 -13.51 -4.95
C ALA A 110 7.55 -12.14 -4.25
N ASN A 111 6.96 -12.09 -3.06
CA ASN A 111 6.81 -10.87 -2.24
C ASN A 111 6.02 -9.71 -2.90
N VAL A 112 5.23 -9.97 -3.92
CA VAL A 112 4.40 -8.97 -4.60
C VAL A 112 3.03 -9.55 -4.95
N SER A 113 1.98 -8.81 -4.63
CA SER A 113 0.59 -9.12 -4.99
C SER A 113 -0.08 -7.91 -5.59
N VAL A 114 -0.65 -8.03 -6.78
CA VAL A 114 -1.41 -6.97 -7.45
C VAL A 114 -2.82 -7.48 -7.72
N ALA A 115 -3.83 -6.66 -7.46
CA ALA A 115 -5.22 -6.96 -7.75
C ALA A 115 -5.96 -5.71 -8.20
N GLY A 116 -6.92 -5.87 -9.11
CA GLY A 116 -7.71 -4.74 -9.57
C GLY A 116 -9.07 -5.16 -10.12
N ASN A 117 -10.00 -4.23 -10.13
CA ASN A 117 -11.38 -4.44 -10.58
C ASN A 117 -11.89 -3.22 -11.36
N ILE A 118 -12.78 -3.44 -12.33
CA ILE A 118 -13.29 -2.46 -13.29
C ILE A 118 -12.13 -1.72 -14.02
N LEU A 119 -11.03 -2.38 -14.30
CA LEU A 119 -9.88 -1.82 -15.00
C LEU A 119 -10.13 -1.72 -16.51
N ALA A 120 -9.36 -0.87 -17.18
CA ALA A 120 -9.41 -0.76 -18.61
C ALA A 120 -9.07 -2.09 -19.31
N ASN A 121 -8.08 -2.81 -18.78
CA ASN A 121 -7.61 -4.11 -19.29
C ASN A 121 -6.67 -4.80 -18.28
N GLU A 122 -6.20 -6.00 -18.63
CA GLU A 122 -5.30 -6.81 -17.81
C GLU A 122 -3.89 -6.21 -17.62
N ARG A 123 -3.44 -5.40 -18.58
CA ARG A 123 -2.10 -4.79 -18.54
C ARG A 123 -1.93 -3.85 -17.37
N VAL A 124 -3.02 -3.28 -16.84
CA VAL A 124 -2.93 -2.42 -15.64
C VAL A 124 -2.25 -3.16 -14.49
N CYS A 125 -2.68 -4.38 -14.19
CA CYS A 125 -2.03 -5.20 -13.15
C CYS A 125 -0.65 -5.71 -13.61
N GLY A 126 -0.51 -6.10 -14.88
CA GLY A 126 0.72 -6.62 -15.46
C GLY A 126 1.84 -5.59 -15.42
N ASP A 127 1.60 -4.39 -15.97
CA ASP A 127 2.60 -3.32 -16.07
C ASP A 127 2.96 -2.76 -14.67
N THR A 128 1.99 -2.74 -13.73
CA THR A 128 2.23 -2.43 -12.32
C THR A 128 3.22 -3.41 -11.69
N LEU A 129 2.98 -4.72 -11.86
CA LEU A 129 3.87 -5.76 -11.33
C LEU A 129 5.26 -5.71 -11.98
N GLU A 130 5.31 -5.63 -13.30
CA GLU A 130 6.56 -5.62 -14.07
C GLU A 130 7.44 -4.44 -13.69
N THR A 131 6.85 -3.24 -13.55
CA THR A 131 7.58 -2.04 -13.15
C THR A 131 8.14 -2.17 -11.74
N TRP A 132 7.37 -2.69 -10.79
CA TRP A 132 7.89 -3.00 -9.46
C TRP A 132 9.11 -3.92 -9.53
N LEU A 133 9.04 -4.99 -10.31
CA LEU A 133 10.15 -5.96 -10.40
C LEU A 133 11.41 -5.39 -11.04
N LYS A 134 11.25 -4.44 -11.98
CA LYS A 134 12.38 -3.83 -12.73
C LYS A 134 13.01 -2.64 -12.01
N ARG A 135 12.33 -2.00 -11.07
CA ARG A 135 12.79 -0.74 -10.45
C ARG A 135 13.31 -0.94 -9.03
N ASP A 136 14.17 -1.94 -8.85
CA ASP A 136 14.87 -2.20 -7.59
C ASP A 136 15.96 -1.15 -7.26
N ASP A 137 16.26 -0.28 -8.23
CA ASP A 137 17.07 0.92 -8.08
C ASP A 137 16.42 2.01 -7.21
N LEU A 138 15.11 1.97 -7.01
CA LEU A 138 14.35 2.99 -6.28
C LEU A 138 14.07 2.60 -4.82
N ALA A 139 14.03 3.60 -3.94
CA ALA A 139 13.45 3.45 -2.61
C ALA A 139 11.96 3.04 -2.71
N MET A 140 11.45 2.32 -1.69
CA MET A 140 10.13 1.68 -1.73
C MET A 140 9.00 2.64 -2.12
N GLU A 141 8.97 3.85 -1.55
CA GLU A 141 7.95 4.86 -1.82
C GLU A 141 7.93 5.32 -3.29
N HIS A 142 9.08 5.52 -3.89
CA HIS A 142 9.21 5.91 -5.29
C HIS A 142 8.97 4.72 -6.23
N ARG A 143 9.36 3.53 -5.84
CA ARG A 143 9.11 2.30 -6.57
C ARG A 143 7.62 1.96 -6.63
N LEU A 144 6.90 2.13 -5.51
CA LEU A 144 5.44 1.99 -5.45
C LEU A 144 4.75 3.01 -6.34
N MET A 145 5.21 4.28 -6.33
CA MET A 145 4.65 5.32 -7.20
C MET A 145 4.89 5.01 -8.68
N ALA A 146 6.11 4.62 -9.06
CA ALA A 146 6.45 4.25 -10.44
C ALA A 146 5.60 3.05 -10.94
N ALA A 147 5.34 2.08 -10.08
CA ALA A 147 4.47 0.95 -10.42
C ALA A 147 3.01 1.38 -10.64
N LEU A 148 2.47 2.29 -9.82
CA LEU A 148 1.15 2.87 -10.07
C LEU A 148 1.11 3.69 -11.36
N ASP A 149 2.16 4.46 -11.68
CA ASP A 149 2.27 5.22 -12.93
C ASP A 149 2.19 4.32 -14.16
N ALA A 150 2.89 3.18 -14.14
CA ALA A 150 2.84 2.20 -15.21
C ALA A 150 1.43 1.61 -15.40
N GLY A 151 0.76 1.24 -14.32
CA GLY A 151 -0.63 0.79 -14.35
C GLY A 151 -1.57 1.86 -14.88
N GLN A 152 -1.36 3.13 -14.51
CA GLN A 152 -2.15 4.25 -15.02
C GLN A 152 -1.90 4.46 -16.52
N ALA A 153 -0.66 4.36 -16.98
CA ALA A 153 -0.31 4.46 -18.40
C ALA A 153 -0.91 3.31 -19.25
N ALA A 154 -1.07 2.12 -18.65
CA ALA A 154 -1.74 0.96 -19.27
C ALA A 154 -3.27 1.12 -19.39
N GLY A 155 -3.83 2.23 -18.89
CA GLY A 155 -5.25 2.57 -18.96
C GLY A 155 -5.94 2.79 -17.61
N GLY A 156 -5.34 2.33 -16.52
CA GLY A 156 -5.82 2.56 -15.15
C GLY A 156 -7.28 2.18 -14.93
N ASP A 157 -7.96 3.04 -14.18
CA ASP A 157 -9.41 3.01 -13.94
C ASP A 157 -10.17 3.43 -15.22
N ALA A 158 -11.05 2.53 -15.76
CA ALA A 158 -11.86 2.86 -16.93
C ALA A 158 -12.79 4.06 -16.76
N ARG A 159 -12.99 4.53 -15.51
CA ARG A 159 -13.82 5.70 -15.17
C ARG A 159 -13.00 6.96 -14.87
N GLY A 160 -11.68 6.85 -14.82
CA GLY A 160 -10.77 7.91 -14.41
C GLY A 160 -10.18 7.72 -13.00
N LYS A 161 -9.56 8.74 -12.45
CA LYS A 161 -8.81 8.72 -11.18
C LYS A 161 -9.34 9.79 -10.22
N GLU A 162 -9.27 9.56 -8.90
CA GLU A 162 -9.72 10.53 -7.88
C GLU A 162 -8.86 10.46 -6.63
N SER A 163 -8.50 9.26 -6.16
CA SER A 163 -7.73 9.08 -4.94
C SER A 163 -6.55 8.13 -5.15
N VAL A 164 -5.50 8.32 -4.37
CA VAL A 164 -4.31 7.46 -4.34
C VAL A 164 -3.72 7.44 -2.93
N ALA A 165 -3.15 6.31 -2.52
CA ALA A 165 -2.45 6.21 -1.25
C ALA A 165 -1.21 5.32 -1.35
N ILE A 166 -0.20 5.65 -0.54
CA ILE A 166 1.01 4.87 -0.33
C ILE A 166 1.20 4.69 1.18
N LEU A 167 1.17 3.45 1.63
CA LEU A 167 1.41 3.06 3.01
C LEU A 167 2.69 2.23 3.08
N ILE A 168 3.58 2.57 4.01
CA ILE A 168 4.79 1.78 4.30
C ILE A 168 4.90 1.60 5.81
N TYR A 169 5.06 0.36 6.23
CA TYR A 169 5.37 -0.01 7.61
C TYR A 169 6.70 -0.75 7.66
N ARG A 170 7.51 -0.39 8.63
CA ARG A 170 8.76 -1.04 8.97
C ARG A 170 8.58 -1.86 10.24
N ASP A 171 9.43 -1.69 11.23
CA ASP A 171 9.47 -2.50 12.45
C ASP A 171 8.50 -2.04 13.53
N GLN A 172 8.05 -0.78 13.46
CA GLN A 172 7.20 -0.16 14.48
C GLN A 172 5.72 -0.23 14.14
N GLU A 173 4.84 -0.14 15.13
CA GLU A 173 3.38 -0.20 14.98
C GLU A 173 2.78 1.08 14.36
N TRP A 174 3.59 2.12 14.19
CA TRP A 174 3.22 3.33 13.46
C TRP A 174 3.78 3.30 12.03
N PRO A 175 3.11 3.94 11.07
CA PRO A 175 3.53 3.91 9.67
C PRO A 175 4.82 4.68 9.46
N TRP A 176 5.77 4.07 8.73
CA TRP A 176 6.93 4.79 8.21
C TRP A 176 6.52 5.88 7.24
N LEU A 177 5.52 5.59 6.41
CA LEU A 177 4.89 6.53 5.50
C LEU A 177 3.40 6.18 5.36
N ASP A 178 2.52 7.16 5.53
CA ASP A 178 1.09 7.07 5.21
C ASP A 178 0.71 8.36 4.50
N LEU A 179 0.81 8.35 3.18
CA LEU A 179 0.43 9.47 2.32
C LEU A 179 -0.85 9.12 1.57
N ARG A 180 -1.80 10.04 1.58
CA ARG A 180 -3.09 9.90 0.92
C ARG A 180 -3.49 11.18 0.21
N VAL A 181 -3.96 11.00 -1.01
CA VAL A 181 -4.74 11.99 -1.73
C VAL A 181 -6.16 11.45 -1.78
N ASP A 182 -7.02 11.96 -0.92
CA ASP A 182 -8.38 11.41 -0.72
C ASP A 182 -9.34 11.84 -1.84
N SER A 183 -9.15 13.03 -2.44
CA SER A 183 -9.87 13.48 -3.63
C SER A 183 -9.10 14.60 -4.32
N HIS A 184 -8.74 14.41 -5.59
CA HIS A 184 -8.06 15.40 -6.41
C HIS A 184 -8.30 15.11 -7.90
N ALA A 185 -8.29 16.15 -8.75
CA ALA A 185 -8.43 16.00 -10.19
C ALA A 185 -7.22 15.24 -10.79
N GLU A 186 -6.01 15.53 -10.29
CA GLU A 186 -4.75 14.89 -10.67
C GLU A 186 -4.08 14.25 -9.44
N PRO A 187 -4.62 13.12 -8.92
CA PRO A 187 -4.17 12.56 -7.65
C PRO A 187 -2.73 12.03 -7.69
N PHE A 188 -2.24 11.59 -8.84
CA PHE A 188 -0.87 11.10 -9.02
C PHE A 188 0.15 12.24 -8.96
N GLU A 189 -0.15 13.39 -9.56
CA GLU A 189 0.67 14.60 -9.47
C GLU A 189 0.75 15.08 -8.02
N GLU A 190 -0.40 15.13 -7.36
CA GLU A 190 -0.47 15.53 -5.96
C GLU A 190 0.28 14.55 -5.05
N MET A 191 0.21 13.25 -5.30
CA MET A 191 1.00 12.25 -4.55
C MET A 191 2.50 12.47 -4.72
N ARG A 192 2.98 12.77 -5.94
CA ARG A 192 4.40 13.10 -6.16
C ARG A 192 4.82 14.34 -5.39
N ARG A 193 3.96 15.38 -5.38
CA ARG A 193 4.19 16.57 -4.58
C ARG A 193 4.28 16.24 -3.09
N LEU A 194 3.39 15.38 -2.56
CA LEU A 194 3.41 14.95 -1.15
C LEU A 194 4.63 14.10 -0.83
N LEU A 195 5.06 13.21 -1.73
CA LEU A 195 6.30 12.45 -1.58
C LEU A 195 7.50 13.39 -1.48
N HIS A 196 7.60 14.37 -2.35
CA HIS A 196 8.65 15.40 -2.29
C HIS A 196 8.55 16.21 -0.99
N GLU A 197 7.38 16.76 -0.64
CA GLU A 197 7.17 17.51 0.60
C GLU A 197 7.55 16.71 1.86
N SER A 198 7.36 15.38 1.84
CA SER A 198 7.72 14.51 2.98
C SER A 198 9.22 14.54 3.30
N THR A 199 10.07 14.86 2.34
CA THR A 199 11.53 14.94 2.52
C THR A 199 11.95 16.23 3.24
N ARG A 200 11.11 17.26 3.21
CA ARG A 200 11.43 18.55 3.78
C ARG A 200 11.73 18.50 5.28
N ARG A 201 10.87 17.84 6.05
CA ARG A 201 11.04 17.70 7.51
C ARG A 201 10.61 16.35 8.05
N PHE A 202 9.55 15.76 7.49
CA PHE A 202 8.89 14.59 8.04
C PHE A 202 9.83 13.38 8.06
N THR A 203 10.57 13.15 6.99
CA THR A 203 11.53 12.04 6.90
C THR A 203 12.62 12.14 7.96
N THR A 204 13.16 13.35 8.19
CA THR A 204 14.16 13.61 9.23
C THR A 204 13.55 13.47 10.63
N PHE A 205 12.34 14.02 10.84
CA PHE A 205 11.66 13.96 12.14
C PHE A 205 11.37 12.53 12.59
N ARG A 206 11.03 11.64 11.68
CA ARG A 206 10.81 10.21 12.00
C ARG A 206 11.97 9.55 12.72
N GLY A 207 13.19 9.95 12.43
CA GLY A 207 14.39 9.44 13.11
C GLY A 207 14.46 9.75 14.60
N PHE A 208 13.63 10.68 15.10
CA PHE A 208 13.54 11.05 16.51
C PHE A 208 12.32 10.45 17.21
N LEU A 209 11.42 9.76 16.51
CA LEU A 209 10.24 9.17 17.12
C LEU A 209 10.62 8.05 18.10
N ALA A 210 9.82 7.90 19.13
CA ALA A 210 9.92 6.79 20.07
C ALA A 210 9.72 5.44 19.34
N THR A 211 10.48 4.43 19.76
CA THR A 211 10.36 3.05 19.27
C THR A 211 10.16 2.11 20.46
N ARG A 212 9.81 0.84 20.20
CA ARG A 212 9.75 -0.17 21.28
C ARG A 212 11.09 -0.34 21.98
N GLU A 213 12.17 -0.27 21.22
CA GLU A 213 13.54 -0.44 21.72
C GLU A 213 14.06 0.83 22.40
N SER A 214 13.51 2.00 22.04
CA SER A 214 13.83 3.31 22.61
C SER A 214 12.56 4.12 22.90
N PRO A 215 11.86 3.83 24.02
CA PRO A 215 10.59 4.49 24.34
C PRO A 215 10.68 6.01 24.56
N ALA A 216 11.86 6.52 24.88
CA ALA A 216 12.08 7.96 25.01
C ALA A 216 12.20 8.67 23.64
N GLY A 217 12.64 7.94 22.60
CA GLY A 217 12.98 8.54 21.32
C GLY A 217 14.11 9.57 21.44
N GLY A 218 14.21 10.43 20.43
CA GLY A 218 15.09 11.60 20.47
C GLY A 218 14.37 12.78 21.12
N PHE A 219 14.83 13.25 22.27
CA PHE A 219 14.21 14.36 23.00
C PHE A 219 15.14 15.56 23.22
N ASP A 220 16.40 15.48 22.76
CA ASP A 220 17.31 16.63 22.78
C ASP A 220 16.88 17.69 21.76
N ARG A 221 16.17 18.69 22.26
CA ARG A 221 15.56 19.72 21.42
C ARG A 221 16.57 20.46 20.51
N PRO A 222 17.75 20.89 21.00
CA PRO A 222 18.75 21.54 20.14
C PRO A 222 19.24 20.64 18.99
N THR A 223 19.38 19.34 19.22
CA THR A 223 19.78 18.39 18.16
C THR A 223 18.67 18.21 17.12
N ILE A 224 17.41 18.08 17.54
CA ILE A 224 16.25 18.01 16.66
C ILE A 224 16.17 19.27 15.79
N ASP A 225 16.26 20.46 16.41
CA ASP A 225 16.14 21.74 15.69
C ASP A 225 17.25 21.92 14.66
N ARG A 226 18.49 21.54 14.95
CA ARG A 226 19.59 21.53 13.97
C ARG A 226 19.32 20.58 12.80
N ALA A 227 18.86 19.36 13.06
CA ALA A 227 18.55 18.39 12.04
C ALA A 227 17.40 18.86 11.14
N MET A 228 16.37 19.47 11.73
CA MET A 228 15.24 20.05 10.97
C MET A 228 15.68 21.23 10.09
N ALA A 229 16.51 22.11 10.60
CA ALA A 229 17.04 23.26 9.84
C ALA A 229 17.91 22.77 8.65
N ALA A 230 18.75 21.77 8.85
CA ALA A 230 19.56 21.18 7.78
C ALA A 230 18.69 20.52 6.71
N SER A 231 17.64 19.79 7.11
CA SER A 231 16.69 19.17 6.17
C SER A 231 15.92 20.22 5.34
N GLU A 232 15.49 21.32 5.96
CA GLU A 232 14.83 22.42 5.23
C GLU A 232 15.78 23.14 4.26
N ALA A 233 17.05 23.28 4.61
CA ALA A 233 18.04 23.88 3.71
C ALA A 233 18.25 23.00 2.48
N ALA A 234 18.49 21.69 2.66
CA ALA A 234 18.65 20.74 1.56
C ALA A 234 17.41 20.68 0.65
N PHE A 235 16.20 20.78 1.21
CA PHE A 235 14.96 20.80 0.44
C PHE A 235 14.82 22.02 -0.48
N LYS A 236 15.40 23.16 -0.12
CA LYS A 236 15.35 24.38 -0.93
C LYS A 236 16.38 24.42 -2.07
N GLU A 237 17.40 23.56 -1.99
CA GLU A 237 18.50 23.49 -2.98
C GLU A 237 18.25 22.44 -4.07
N GLY A 238 17.30 21.51 -3.87
CA GLY A 238 16.95 20.43 -4.80
C GLY A 238 15.58 20.61 -5.42
#